data_7a971622aa39e722deeb9a2c501a567c
#
_entry.id   7a971622aa39e722deeb9a2c501a567c
#
_cell.length_a   1.000
_cell.length_b   1.000
_cell.length_c   1.000
_cell.angle_alpha   90.00
_cell.angle_beta   90.00
_cell.angle_gamma   90.00
#
_symmetry.space_group_name_H-M   'P 1'
#
loop_
_entity.id
_entity.type
_entity.pdbx_description
1 polymer ?
#
loop_
_entity_poly.entity_id
_entity_poly.type
_entity_poly.pdbx_seq_one_letter_code
_entity_poly.pdbx_strand_id
1 'polypeptide(L)'
;MNQPLNSFIDSAVQCWGCPVFDRLFQIVSDAAAAVYEQFAFFCVILFCVLFAFYVINAVWKNMKGGITDPFYQKSFKPLIINSLVALALLSMGVMLPRFITTITFEPVADITLVYTQNMLQTDSDVVNERVSYQPTEMDDDGFYRPELRDKIIMLMKTTITQFQSYMNLGIAVMDKAFSLDALLGLG
;
A
#
# COMPACT_ATOMS: atom_id res chain seq x y z
N MET A 1 -39.31 -0.95 22.70
CA MET A 1 -38.50 -2.17 22.78
C MET A 1 -37.34 -2.22 21.78
N ASN A 2 -36.96 -1.10 21.13
CA ASN A 2 -35.99 -1.06 20.01
C ASN A 2 -34.54 -0.67 20.42
N GLN A 3 -34.27 -0.44 21.71
CA GLN A 3 -32.93 -0.03 22.17
C GLN A 3 -31.81 -1.07 22.03
N PRO A 4 -32.02 -2.38 22.28
CA PRO A 4 -30.90 -3.32 22.18
C PRO A 4 -30.46 -3.59 20.72
N LEU A 5 -31.37 -3.45 19.74
CA LEU A 5 -31.06 -3.68 18.35
C LEU A 5 -30.24 -2.51 17.78
N ASN A 6 -30.57 -1.28 18.13
CA ASN A 6 -29.83 -0.08 17.71
C ASN A 6 -28.42 -0.06 18.32
N SER A 7 -28.26 -0.43 19.59
CA SER A 7 -26.93 -0.49 20.22
C SER A 7 -26.06 -1.60 19.63
N PHE A 8 -26.65 -2.71 19.19
CA PHE A 8 -25.94 -3.78 18.49
C PHE A 8 -25.51 -3.32 17.07
N ILE A 9 -26.40 -2.62 16.38
CA ILE A 9 -26.10 -2.04 15.07
C ILE A 9 -25.00 -0.98 15.21
N ASP A 10 -25.09 -0.06 16.17
CA ASP A 10 -24.06 0.95 16.42
C ASP A 10 -22.70 0.33 16.79
N SER A 11 -22.67 -0.76 17.53
CA SER A 11 -21.42 -1.47 17.84
C SER A 11 -20.87 -2.28 16.64
N ALA A 12 -21.75 -2.83 15.81
CA ALA A 12 -21.34 -3.51 14.56
C ALA A 12 -20.83 -2.53 13.48
N VAL A 13 -21.10 -1.25 13.67
CA VAL A 13 -20.81 -0.13 12.78
C VAL A 13 -19.43 0.47 13.02
N GLN A 14 -18.85 0.25 14.20
CA GLN A 14 -17.45 0.59 14.38
C GLN A 14 -16.60 -0.20 13.39
N CYS A 15 -15.75 0.51 12.65
CA CYS A 15 -14.81 -0.14 11.72
C CYS A 15 -13.86 -1.05 12.53
N TRP A 16 -14.36 -2.23 12.96
CA TRP A 16 -13.55 -3.19 13.70
C TRP A 16 -12.32 -3.66 12.90
N GLY A 17 -12.41 -3.64 11.56
CA GLY A 17 -11.30 -3.97 10.68
C GLY A 17 -10.27 -2.86 10.56
N CYS A 18 -10.63 -1.58 10.80
CA CYS A 18 -9.73 -0.46 10.63
C CYS A 18 -8.49 -0.53 11.56
N PRO A 19 -8.62 -0.74 12.88
CA PRO A 19 -7.46 -0.85 13.76
C PRO A 19 -6.60 -2.07 13.47
N VAL A 20 -7.21 -3.18 13.05
CA VAL A 20 -6.47 -4.39 12.66
C VAL A 20 -5.67 -4.13 11.40
N PHE A 21 -6.30 -3.52 10.39
CA PHE A 21 -5.62 -3.16 9.15
C PHE A 21 -4.51 -2.14 9.38
N ASP A 22 -4.77 -1.08 10.16
CA ASP A 22 -3.79 -0.04 10.48
C ASP A 22 -2.53 -0.65 11.13
N ARG A 23 -2.74 -1.52 12.13
CA ARG A 23 -1.65 -2.20 12.80
C ARG A 23 -0.88 -3.15 11.89
N LEU A 24 -1.60 -3.90 11.07
CA LEU A 24 -1.00 -4.82 10.10
C LEU A 24 -0.22 -4.07 9.04
N PHE A 25 -0.75 -2.94 8.55
CA PHE A 25 -0.08 -2.09 7.58
C PHE A 25 1.24 -1.52 8.14
N GLN A 26 1.24 -1.04 9.39
CA GLN A 26 2.46 -0.60 10.06
C GLN A 26 3.49 -1.73 10.14
N ILE A 27 3.11 -2.89 10.68
CA ILE A 27 4.04 -4.02 10.84
C ILE A 27 4.63 -4.45 9.49
N VAL A 28 3.81 -4.50 8.44
CA VAL A 28 4.28 -4.88 7.09
C VAL A 28 5.19 -3.80 6.52
N SER A 29 4.88 -2.52 6.72
CA SER A 29 5.72 -1.41 6.27
C SER A 29 7.09 -1.43 6.93
N ASP A 30 7.14 -1.58 8.26
CA ASP A 30 8.38 -1.61 9.03
C ASP A 30 9.22 -2.86 8.70
N ALA A 31 8.58 -4.02 8.62
CA ALA A 31 9.25 -5.26 8.24
C ALA A 31 9.80 -5.19 6.80
N ALA A 32 9.03 -4.63 5.87
CA ALA A 32 9.47 -4.45 4.48
C ALA A 32 10.65 -3.49 4.39
N ALA A 33 10.65 -2.39 5.14
CA ALA A 33 11.77 -1.46 5.20
C ALA A 33 13.04 -2.14 5.72
N ALA A 34 12.95 -2.85 6.84
CA ALA A 34 14.09 -3.55 7.45
C ALA A 34 14.67 -4.64 6.53
N VAL A 35 13.81 -5.44 5.91
CA VAL A 35 14.24 -6.49 4.96
C VAL A 35 14.87 -5.87 3.72
N TYR A 36 14.30 -4.77 3.20
CA TYR A 36 14.84 -4.10 2.03
C TYR A 36 16.22 -3.52 2.30
N GLU A 37 16.45 -2.87 3.45
CA GLU A 37 17.77 -2.32 3.81
C GLU A 37 18.84 -3.40 3.88
N GLN A 38 18.54 -4.53 4.54
CA GLN A 38 19.47 -5.65 4.62
C GLN A 38 19.77 -6.24 3.25
N PHE A 39 18.73 -6.40 2.42
CA PHE A 39 18.88 -6.93 1.07
C PHE A 39 19.66 -5.98 0.17
N ALA A 40 19.39 -4.68 0.23
CA ALA A 40 20.11 -3.66 -0.54
C ALA A 40 21.60 -3.65 -0.17
N PHE A 41 21.92 -3.70 1.11
CA PHE A 41 23.31 -3.78 1.59
C PHE A 41 24.03 -5.02 1.05
N PHE A 42 23.40 -6.19 1.12
CA PHE A 42 23.95 -7.42 0.57
C PHE A 42 24.16 -7.32 -0.95
N CYS A 43 23.20 -6.77 -1.67
CA CYS A 43 23.30 -6.55 -3.12
C CYS A 43 24.46 -5.61 -3.48
N VAL A 44 24.70 -4.55 -2.71
CA VAL A 44 25.84 -3.63 -2.94
C VAL A 44 27.16 -4.37 -2.81
N ILE A 45 27.34 -5.18 -1.75
CA ILE A 45 28.56 -5.96 -1.54
C ILE A 45 28.76 -6.94 -2.70
N LEU A 46 27.73 -7.69 -3.03
CA LEU A 46 27.77 -8.68 -4.12
C LEU A 46 28.11 -8.02 -5.46
N PHE A 47 27.49 -6.87 -5.73
CA PHE A 47 27.74 -6.08 -6.92
C PHE A 47 29.20 -5.61 -6.99
N CYS A 48 29.74 -5.06 -5.89
CA CYS A 48 31.15 -4.62 -5.83
C CYS A 48 32.12 -5.78 -6.08
N VAL A 49 31.86 -6.96 -5.52
CA VAL A 49 32.69 -8.14 -5.73
C VAL A 49 32.65 -8.58 -7.21
N LEU A 50 31.44 -8.69 -7.78
CA LEU A 50 31.28 -9.08 -9.20
C LEU A 50 31.92 -8.06 -10.14
N PHE A 51 31.77 -6.78 -9.85
CA PHE A 51 32.37 -5.71 -10.62
C PHE A 51 33.90 -5.77 -10.55
N ALA A 52 34.48 -6.00 -9.37
CA ALA A 52 35.93 -6.19 -9.22
C ALA A 52 36.45 -7.37 -10.04
N PHE A 53 35.76 -8.52 -9.99
CA PHE A 53 36.11 -9.69 -10.81
C PHE A 53 36.01 -9.40 -12.30
N TYR A 54 34.99 -8.64 -12.72
CA TYR A 54 34.83 -8.23 -14.11
C TYR A 54 35.99 -7.35 -14.58
N VAL A 55 36.38 -6.35 -13.77
CA VAL A 55 37.50 -5.45 -14.09
C VAL A 55 38.80 -6.21 -14.18
N ILE A 56 39.09 -7.10 -13.20
CA ILE A 56 40.27 -7.96 -13.21
C ILE A 56 40.33 -8.79 -14.51
N ASN A 57 39.21 -9.42 -14.86
CA ASN A 57 39.14 -10.24 -16.06
C ASN A 57 39.32 -9.43 -17.36
N ALA A 58 38.76 -8.20 -17.40
CA ALA A 58 38.94 -7.30 -18.52
C ALA A 58 40.39 -6.86 -18.67
N VAL A 59 41.05 -6.51 -17.57
CA VAL A 59 42.48 -6.16 -17.56
C VAL A 59 43.33 -7.35 -17.99
N TRP A 60 43.06 -8.55 -17.45
CA TRP A 60 43.79 -9.77 -17.78
C TRP A 60 43.70 -10.14 -19.27
N LYS A 61 42.51 -10.00 -19.85
CA LYS A 61 42.34 -10.20 -21.32
C LYS A 61 43.13 -9.22 -22.15
N ASN A 62 43.16 -7.95 -21.74
CA ASN A 62 43.91 -6.91 -22.48
C ASN A 62 45.43 -7.09 -22.34
N MET A 63 45.93 -7.55 -21.19
CA MET A 63 47.38 -7.86 -21.02
C MET A 63 47.82 -9.00 -21.95
N LYS A 64 46.95 -9.97 -22.28
CA LYS A 64 47.26 -11.08 -23.19
C LYS A 64 47.15 -10.70 -24.68
N GLY A 65 46.37 -9.65 -25.00
CA GLY A 65 46.06 -9.26 -26.41
C GLY A 65 46.92 -8.13 -26.99
N GLY A 66 47.96 -7.66 -26.26
CA GLY A 66 48.73 -6.47 -26.68
C GLY A 66 48.02 -5.17 -26.30
N ILE A 67 48.81 -4.13 -26.07
CA ILE A 67 48.44 -2.84 -25.46
C ILE A 67 47.33 -2.13 -26.25
N THR A 68 46.10 -2.48 -26.04
CA THR A 68 44.93 -1.65 -26.36
C THR A 68 44.31 -1.22 -25.04
N ASP A 69 44.24 0.08 -24.85
CA ASP A 69 43.71 0.72 -23.64
C ASP A 69 42.34 0.16 -23.32
N PRO A 70 42.14 -0.55 -22.17
CA PRO A 70 40.83 -1.19 -21.84
C PRO A 70 39.72 -0.18 -21.74
N PHE A 71 40.04 1.10 -21.47
CA PHE A 71 39.07 2.17 -21.35
C PHE A 71 38.51 2.65 -22.71
N TYR A 72 39.18 2.34 -23.83
CA TYR A 72 38.74 2.68 -25.20
C TYR A 72 37.85 1.60 -25.82
N GLN A 73 37.71 0.45 -25.24
CA GLN A 73 36.76 -0.55 -25.76
C GLN A 73 35.34 -0.02 -25.68
N LYS A 74 34.64 0.01 -26.84
CA LYS A 74 33.24 0.46 -26.98
C LYS A 74 32.27 -0.15 -25.94
N SER A 75 32.62 -1.31 -25.40
CA SER A 75 31.81 -2.06 -24.43
C SER A 75 32.07 -1.66 -22.98
N PHE A 76 33.21 -1.04 -22.65
CA PHE A 76 33.58 -0.77 -21.25
C PHE A 76 32.91 0.49 -20.70
N LYS A 77 32.79 1.53 -21.52
CA LYS A 77 32.17 2.80 -21.13
C LYS A 77 30.69 2.63 -20.72
N PRO A 78 29.82 1.98 -21.52
CA PRO A 78 28.43 1.79 -21.14
C PRO A 78 28.29 0.89 -19.89
N LEU A 79 29.19 -0.05 -19.70
CA LEU A 79 29.17 -0.93 -18.54
C LEU A 79 29.47 -0.16 -17.25
N ILE A 80 30.49 0.71 -17.23
CA ILE A 80 30.80 1.57 -16.08
C ILE A 80 29.62 2.48 -15.77
N ILE A 81 29.03 3.12 -16.80
CA ILE A 81 27.91 4.03 -16.61
C ILE A 81 26.70 3.27 -16.02
N ASN A 82 26.35 2.12 -16.58
CA ASN A 82 25.23 1.31 -16.08
C ASN A 82 25.50 0.80 -14.68
N SER A 83 26.74 0.43 -14.36
CA SER A 83 27.13 0.00 -13.01
C SER A 83 27.04 1.13 -12.00
N LEU A 84 27.47 2.34 -12.38
CA LEU A 84 27.36 3.54 -11.54
C LEU A 84 25.89 3.91 -11.28
N VAL A 85 25.04 3.85 -12.32
CA VAL A 85 23.61 4.09 -12.20
C VAL A 85 22.96 3.03 -11.29
N ALA A 86 23.27 1.76 -11.46
CA ALA A 86 22.76 0.70 -10.61
C ALA A 86 23.19 0.86 -9.15
N LEU A 87 24.43 1.25 -8.92
CA LEU A 87 24.95 1.51 -7.57
C LEU A 87 24.29 2.74 -6.94
N ALA A 88 24.08 3.80 -7.72
CA ALA A 88 23.37 4.98 -7.26
C ALA A 88 21.91 4.66 -6.87
N LEU A 89 21.20 3.86 -7.68
CA LEU A 89 19.84 3.42 -7.40
C LEU A 89 19.78 2.54 -6.13
N LEU A 90 20.72 1.61 -5.98
CA LEU A 90 20.82 0.77 -4.78
C LEU A 90 21.16 1.59 -3.52
N SER A 91 21.96 2.65 -3.65
CA SER A 91 22.32 3.51 -2.53
C SER A 91 21.18 4.41 -2.04
N MET A 92 20.10 4.58 -2.82
CA MET A 92 18.92 5.32 -2.40
C MET A 92 18.12 4.59 -1.28
N GLY A 93 18.47 3.31 -0.98
CA GLY A 93 17.84 2.57 0.12
C GLY A 93 16.33 2.47 -0.06
N VAL A 94 15.60 2.63 1.05
CA VAL A 94 14.13 2.54 1.10
C VAL A 94 13.43 3.63 0.28
N MET A 95 14.11 4.73 -0.04
CA MET A 95 13.53 5.82 -0.83
C MET A 95 13.11 5.38 -2.24
N LEU A 96 13.87 4.47 -2.88
CA LEU A 96 13.56 4.02 -4.23
C LEU A 96 12.25 3.23 -4.31
N PRO A 97 12.05 2.15 -3.54
CA PRO A 97 10.78 1.40 -3.57
C PRO A 97 9.61 2.27 -3.09
N ARG A 98 9.83 3.16 -2.12
CA ARG A 98 8.83 4.12 -1.67
C ARG A 98 8.39 5.06 -2.80
N PHE A 99 9.32 5.59 -3.58
CA PHE A 99 9.00 6.40 -4.74
C PHE A 99 8.20 5.64 -5.80
N ILE A 100 8.57 4.37 -6.06
CA ILE A 100 7.85 3.51 -7.01
C ILE A 100 6.44 3.23 -6.49
N THR A 101 6.28 2.90 -5.20
CA THR A 101 4.98 2.63 -4.59
C THR A 101 4.08 3.87 -4.62
N THR A 102 4.61 5.05 -4.35
CA THR A 102 3.89 6.31 -4.43
C THR A 102 3.37 6.58 -5.84
N ILE A 103 4.22 6.45 -6.86
CA ILE A 103 3.82 6.71 -8.25
C ILE A 103 2.81 5.66 -8.75
N THR A 104 2.88 4.42 -8.27
CA THR A 104 2.06 3.32 -8.80
C THR A 104 0.77 3.15 -7.99
N PHE A 105 0.85 3.10 -6.67
CA PHE A 105 -0.29 2.74 -5.82
C PHE A 105 -1.13 3.92 -5.39
N GLU A 106 -0.56 5.11 -5.18
CA GLU A 106 -1.35 6.28 -4.80
C GLU A 106 -2.39 6.67 -5.86
N PRO A 107 -2.05 6.78 -7.16
CA PRO A 107 -3.05 7.10 -8.19
C PRO A 107 -4.14 6.03 -8.29
N VAL A 108 -3.78 4.75 -8.12
CA VAL A 108 -4.76 3.66 -8.13
C VAL A 108 -5.70 3.77 -6.93
N ALA A 109 -5.16 4.05 -5.75
CA ALA A 109 -5.96 4.26 -4.54
C ALA A 109 -6.90 5.47 -4.70
N ASP A 110 -6.42 6.57 -5.27
CA ASP A 110 -7.25 7.78 -5.52
C ASP A 110 -8.39 7.48 -6.50
N ILE A 111 -8.08 6.85 -7.63
CA ILE A 111 -9.10 6.48 -8.63
C ILE A 111 -10.12 5.54 -7.99
N THR A 112 -9.66 4.55 -7.23
CA THR A 112 -10.54 3.58 -6.56
C THR A 112 -11.42 4.27 -5.53
N LEU A 113 -10.87 5.20 -4.75
CA LEU A 113 -11.62 5.96 -3.75
C LEU A 113 -12.71 6.82 -4.42
N VAL A 114 -12.34 7.62 -5.43
CA VAL A 114 -13.27 8.47 -6.17
C VAL A 114 -14.35 7.62 -6.86
N TYR A 115 -13.96 6.53 -7.49
CA TYR A 115 -14.91 5.62 -8.13
C TYR A 115 -15.90 5.02 -7.12
N THR A 116 -15.38 4.56 -5.98
CA THR A 116 -16.20 3.97 -4.91
C THR A 116 -17.16 5.01 -4.31
N GLN A 117 -16.69 6.22 -4.03
CA GLN A 117 -17.51 7.31 -3.52
C GLN A 117 -18.62 7.69 -4.51
N ASN A 118 -18.29 7.81 -5.79
CA ASN A 118 -19.28 8.13 -6.84
C ASN A 118 -20.31 7.00 -7.04
N MET A 119 -19.86 5.75 -7.08
CA MET A 119 -20.74 4.58 -7.22
C MET A 119 -21.70 4.44 -6.04
N LEU A 120 -21.20 4.73 -4.85
CA LEU A 120 -21.95 4.58 -3.62
C LEU A 120 -22.72 5.86 -3.23
N GLN A 121 -22.58 6.92 -4.02
CA GLN A 121 -23.17 8.25 -3.74
C GLN A 121 -22.91 8.70 -2.29
N THR A 122 -21.72 8.43 -1.79
CA THR A 122 -21.37 8.66 -0.38
C THR A 122 -20.31 9.75 -0.31
N ASP A 123 -20.61 10.83 0.39
CA ASP A 123 -19.68 11.91 0.63
C ASP A 123 -18.68 11.52 1.72
N SER A 124 -17.42 11.93 1.56
CA SER A 124 -16.35 11.67 2.51
C SER A 124 -16.63 12.23 3.90
N ASP A 125 -17.30 13.37 3.98
CA ASP A 125 -17.66 14.01 5.24
C ASP A 125 -18.68 13.17 6.01
N VAL A 126 -19.68 12.61 5.31
CA VAL A 126 -20.69 11.70 5.88
C VAL A 126 -20.06 10.41 6.39
N VAL A 127 -19.05 9.89 5.67
CA VAL A 127 -18.32 8.69 6.10
C VAL A 127 -17.54 8.92 7.38
N ASN A 128 -16.84 10.06 7.47
CA ASN A 128 -16.06 10.40 8.67
C ASN A 128 -16.94 10.69 9.88
N GLU A 129 -18.13 11.27 9.69
CA GLU A 129 -19.10 11.51 10.76
C GLU A 129 -19.68 10.20 11.30
N ARG A 130 -19.97 9.23 10.40
CA ARG A 130 -20.58 7.95 10.77
C ARG A 130 -19.58 6.95 11.34
N VAL A 131 -18.36 6.90 10.81
CA VAL A 131 -17.33 5.96 11.21
C VAL A 131 -16.16 6.71 11.83
N SER A 132 -16.23 6.91 13.14
CA SER A 132 -15.19 7.60 13.90
C SER A 132 -14.00 6.66 14.16
N TYR A 133 -13.08 6.61 13.20
CA TYR A 133 -11.77 6.00 13.39
C TYR A 133 -10.69 6.98 12.94
N GLN A 134 -9.72 7.24 13.82
CA GLN A 134 -8.52 8.00 13.48
C GLN A 134 -7.34 7.03 13.41
N PRO A 135 -6.62 7.00 12.28
CA PRO A 135 -5.42 6.18 12.16
C PRO A 135 -4.37 6.58 13.19
N THR A 136 -3.61 5.61 13.65
CA THR A 136 -2.47 5.87 14.55
C THR A 136 -1.40 6.66 13.80
N GLU A 137 -0.68 7.55 14.49
CA GLU A 137 0.47 8.22 13.90
C GLU A 137 1.48 7.19 13.40
N MET A 138 1.87 7.31 12.15
CA MET A 138 2.84 6.44 11.49
C MET A 138 4.07 7.23 11.14
N ASP A 139 5.23 6.65 11.40
CA ASP A 139 6.51 7.29 11.09
C ASP A 139 6.68 7.40 9.57
N ASP A 140 7.17 8.54 9.12
CA ASP A 140 7.40 8.82 7.70
C ASP A 140 8.56 8.00 7.12
N ASP A 141 9.31 7.27 7.94
CA ASP A 141 10.47 6.47 7.52
C ASP A 141 10.13 5.06 7.04
N GLY A 142 8.86 4.63 7.11
CA GLY A 142 8.39 3.31 6.67
C GLY A 142 8.48 3.08 5.15
N PHE A 143 8.30 1.84 4.73
CA PHE A 143 8.30 1.43 3.31
C PHE A 143 7.14 2.07 2.52
N TYR A 144 5.97 2.16 3.16
CA TYR A 144 4.78 2.81 2.60
C TYR A 144 4.54 4.16 3.26
N ARG A 145 3.96 5.08 2.51
CA ARG A 145 3.58 6.39 3.03
C ARG A 145 2.29 6.32 3.86
N PRO A 146 2.16 7.16 4.89
CA PRO A 146 0.93 7.26 5.68
C PRO A 146 -0.28 7.66 4.83
N GLU A 147 -0.09 8.47 3.78
CA GLU A 147 -1.18 8.89 2.89
C GLU A 147 -1.84 7.70 2.17
N LEU A 148 -1.06 6.71 1.74
CA LEU A 148 -1.59 5.50 1.10
C LEU A 148 -2.46 4.70 2.09
N ARG A 149 -1.98 4.56 3.33
CA ARG A 149 -2.73 3.91 4.41
C ARG A 149 -4.06 4.61 4.66
N ASP A 150 -4.04 5.93 4.78
CA ASP A 150 -5.22 6.75 5.08
C ASP A 150 -6.27 6.64 3.98
N LYS A 151 -5.85 6.61 2.71
CA LYS A 151 -6.72 6.36 1.55
C LYS A 151 -7.37 4.98 1.62
N ILE A 152 -6.62 3.94 1.98
CA ILE A 152 -7.17 2.60 2.10
C ILE A 152 -8.14 2.50 3.29
N ILE A 153 -7.82 3.12 4.42
CA ILE A 153 -8.72 3.19 5.57
C ILE A 153 -10.00 3.94 5.20
N MET A 154 -9.90 5.03 4.44
CA MET A 154 -11.07 5.75 3.96
C MET A 154 -11.94 4.89 3.03
N LEU A 155 -11.33 4.11 2.15
CA LEU A 155 -12.03 3.15 1.30
C LEU A 155 -12.77 2.08 2.15
N MET A 156 -12.13 1.56 3.19
CA MET A 156 -12.75 0.62 4.12
C MET A 156 -13.95 1.26 4.85
N LYS A 157 -13.79 2.48 5.36
CA LYS A 157 -14.88 3.23 6.00
C LYS A 157 -16.06 3.42 5.05
N THR A 158 -15.79 3.82 3.80
CA THR A 158 -16.83 4.00 2.77
C THR A 158 -17.60 2.70 2.52
N THR A 159 -16.88 1.58 2.38
CA THR A 159 -17.49 0.26 2.17
C THR A 159 -18.35 -0.16 3.35
N ILE A 160 -17.87 0.05 4.58
CA ILE A 160 -18.63 -0.28 5.81
C ILE A 160 -19.89 0.58 5.92
N THR A 161 -19.81 1.87 5.64
CA THR A 161 -20.97 2.78 5.65
C THR A 161 -22.06 2.30 4.70
N GLN A 162 -21.68 1.82 3.52
CA GLN A 162 -22.63 1.25 2.57
C GLN A 162 -23.21 -0.07 3.03
N PHE A 163 -22.39 -0.95 3.56
CA PHE A 163 -22.86 -2.20 4.13
C PHE A 163 -23.92 -1.97 5.22
N GLN A 164 -23.72 -0.95 6.07
CA GLN A 164 -24.72 -0.51 7.04
C GLN A 164 -26.03 -0.08 6.41
N SER A 165 -25.95 0.72 5.35
CA SER A 165 -27.13 1.20 4.64
C SER A 165 -27.98 0.02 4.12
N TYR A 166 -27.31 -0.99 3.55
CA TYR A 166 -27.98 -2.21 3.09
C TYR A 166 -28.51 -3.07 4.24
N MET A 167 -27.77 -3.18 5.35
CA MET A 167 -28.24 -3.88 6.55
C MET A 167 -29.50 -3.23 7.13
N ASN A 168 -29.49 -1.90 7.26
CA ASN A 168 -30.65 -1.15 7.75
C ASN A 168 -31.87 -1.32 6.84
N LEU A 169 -31.66 -1.30 5.52
CA LEU A 169 -32.72 -1.57 4.54
C LEU A 169 -33.24 -2.99 4.70
N GLY A 170 -32.35 -3.98 4.84
CA GLY A 170 -32.73 -5.39 5.04
C GLY A 170 -33.55 -5.60 6.32
N ILE A 171 -33.14 -4.96 7.42
CA ILE A 171 -33.89 -5.01 8.69
C ILE A 171 -35.26 -4.35 8.53
N ALA A 172 -35.35 -3.20 7.88
CA ALA A 172 -36.64 -2.53 7.65
C ALA A 172 -37.60 -3.35 6.77
N VAL A 173 -37.07 -4.05 5.78
CA VAL A 173 -37.85 -4.97 4.94
C VAL A 173 -38.31 -6.19 5.77
N MET A 174 -37.44 -6.77 6.60
CA MET A 174 -37.79 -7.88 7.47
C MET A 174 -38.84 -7.47 8.50
N ASP A 175 -38.68 -6.30 9.13
CA ASP A 175 -39.65 -5.78 10.12
C ASP A 175 -41.04 -5.63 9.48
N LYS A 176 -41.11 -5.10 8.25
CA LYS A 176 -42.35 -5.02 7.49
C LYS A 176 -42.89 -6.38 7.08
N ALA A 177 -42.03 -7.30 6.62
CA ALA A 177 -42.45 -8.62 6.17
C ALA A 177 -42.99 -9.50 7.33
N PHE A 178 -42.44 -9.30 8.53
CA PHE A 178 -42.87 -10.03 9.74
C PHE A 178 -43.81 -9.20 10.63
N SER A 179 -44.27 -8.04 10.16
CA SER A 179 -45.27 -7.26 10.91
C SER A 179 -46.59 -8.06 11.00
N LEU A 180 -47.26 -7.96 12.13
CA LEU A 180 -48.55 -8.61 12.37
C LEU A 180 -49.59 -8.31 11.28
N ASP A 181 -49.53 -7.12 10.66
CA ASP A 181 -50.43 -6.67 9.59
C ASP A 181 -50.21 -7.47 8.28
N ALA A 182 -48.95 -7.81 7.95
CA ALA A 182 -48.65 -8.64 6.81
C ALA A 182 -49.06 -10.12 7.05
N LEU A 183 -48.92 -10.61 8.30
CA LEU A 183 -49.29 -11.98 8.70
C LEU A 183 -50.78 -12.17 8.77
N LEU A 184 -51.56 -11.13 9.10
CA LEU A 184 -53.03 -11.15 9.14
C LEU A 184 -53.72 -10.82 7.83
N GLY A 185 -52.96 -10.55 6.77
CA GLY A 185 -53.49 -10.24 5.43
C GLY A 185 -54.35 -8.97 5.36
N LEU A 186 -54.13 -8.03 6.29
CA LEU A 186 -54.88 -6.77 6.45
C LEU A 186 -54.10 -5.59 5.83
N GLY A 187 -53.09 -5.84 4.99
CA GLY A 187 -52.32 -4.80 4.27
C GLY A 187 -52.85 -4.55 2.87
#